data_62603f1e0a6b192e64e7d31457ab5af7
#
_entry.id   62603f1e0a6b192e64e7d31457ab5af7
#
_cell.length_a   1.000
_cell.length_b   1.000
_cell.length_c   1.000
_cell.angle_alpha   90.00
_cell.angle_beta   90.00
_cell.angle_gamma   90.00
#
_symmetry.space_group_name_H-M   'P 1'
#
loop_
_entity.id
_entity.type
_entity.pdbx_description
1 polymer ?
#
loop_
_entity_poly.entity_id
_entity_poly.type
_entity_poly.pdbx_seq_one_letter_code
_entity_poly.pdbx_strand_id
1 'polypeptide(L)'
;MGDKSEIKCLQRAIFIYGAPASGKSTLGKALAERLGVGFVDLDERIVAEAGVSIPEIFKTRGEAAFRDLESKVFRDVISDPKVVSLGGGTLLRDENRALCEENGIVFCLDTPSDEELARRIGAAPGSRPLGDKAKERTAHYASFPNRVAAFFDAQSSLVVVGRGIAPAILAGRNIVADETVARLWSGRLGVSPFATIPSGEEHKTPVTVAKLWRAFAEKGLGRKDTVVALGGGVTGDLTGFAAATWMRGISWINVPTTLLSMVDASTGGKTGCDLPDGKNLAGAFHFPKLVVIDTDFLETLSPKLIADGRAEMIKHEAIGGKGFHLRQGYGGQAGVSAKEIAENLMVKVGIVREDPLETLGRRILLNCGHTVAHAIEKATGYRVSHGEAVAIGCVEEAKIAVRRGLAPTSWPEEFAARFAAAGLPTSLPVGLSLKEIVPLMRGDKKREGGVVTFALPCGWGDVRGVKIDLSKEIL
;
A
#
# COMPACT_ATOMS: atom_id res chain seq x y z
N MET A 1 -38.72 3.14 -17.32
CA MET A 1 -38.04 3.98 -16.34
C MET A 1 -36.56 3.62 -16.43
N GLY A 2 -35.81 4.51 -17.04
CA GLY A 2 -34.42 4.24 -17.44
C GLY A 2 -33.48 4.07 -16.28
N ASP A 3 -32.68 3.06 -16.39
CA ASP A 3 -31.52 2.79 -15.55
C ASP A 3 -30.46 3.90 -15.76
N LYS A 4 -30.53 4.95 -14.98
CA LYS A 4 -29.45 5.92 -14.83
C LYS A 4 -28.48 5.36 -13.79
N SER A 5 -27.71 4.33 -14.16
CA SER A 5 -26.45 4.09 -13.50
C SER A 5 -25.58 5.33 -13.79
N GLU A 6 -25.57 6.28 -12.84
CA GLU A 6 -24.61 7.37 -12.86
C GLU A 6 -23.21 6.76 -12.88
N ILE A 7 -22.61 6.72 -14.06
CA ILE A 7 -21.18 6.49 -14.22
C ILE A 7 -20.53 7.60 -13.40
N LYS A 8 -19.98 7.25 -12.23
CA LYS A 8 -19.20 8.19 -11.41
C LYS A 8 -17.96 8.57 -12.21
N CYS A 9 -18.05 9.68 -12.95
CA CYS A 9 -16.96 10.17 -13.76
C CYS A 9 -15.80 10.62 -12.85
N LEU A 10 -14.57 10.27 -13.24
CA LEU A 10 -13.40 11.00 -12.77
C LEU A 10 -13.62 12.49 -13.09
N GLN A 11 -13.24 13.38 -12.19
CA GLN A 11 -13.27 14.82 -12.50
C GLN A 11 -12.16 15.20 -13.51
N ARG A 12 -11.07 14.43 -13.57
CA ARG A 12 -9.92 14.61 -14.45
C ARG A 12 -9.45 13.24 -14.97
N ALA A 13 -8.84 13.21 -16.15
CA ALA A 13 -8.27 11.99 -16.72
C ALA A 13 -7.02 11.52 -15.93
N ILE A 14 -6.75 10.22 -15.98
CA ILE A 14 -5.50 9.62 -15.48
C ILE A 14 -4.73 9.10 -16.69
N PHE A 15 -3.56 9.69 -16.93
CA PHE A 15 -2.65 9.32 -18.01
C PHE A 15 -1.56 8.39 -17.48
N ILE A 16 -1.52 7.14 -17.93
CA ILE A 16 -0.46 6.19 -17.56
C ILE A 16 0.68 6.33 -18.55
N TYR A 17 1.84 6.77 -18.06
CA TYR A 17 3.03 7.02 -18.85
C TYR A 17 4.23 6.21 -18.37
N GLY A 18 5.32 6.15 -19.12
CA GLY A 18 6.57 5.46 -18.77
C GLY A 18 7.18 4.69 -19.93
N ALA A 19 8.27 3.99 -19.64
CA ALA A 19 9.05 3.25 -20.63
C ALA A 19 8.23 2.21 -21.40
N PRO A 20 8.63 1.86 -22.64
CA PRO A 20 8.08 0.68 -23.31
C PRO A 20 8.19 -0.56 -22.42
N ALA A 21 7.19 -1.43 -22.44
CA ALA A 21 7.11 -2.63 -21.61
C ALA A 21 7.05 -2.41 -20.07
N SER A 22 6.87 -1.18 -19.57
CA SER A 22 6.73 -0.92 -18.13
C SER A 22 5.41 -1.41 -17.52
N GLY A 23 4.44 -1.87 -18.33
CA GLY A 23 3.16 -2.36 -17.85
C GLY A 23 2.00 -1.34 -17.89
N LYS A 24 2.14 -0.24 -18.63
CA LYS A 24 1.15 0.85 -18.75
C LYS A 24 -0.26 0.36 -19.07
N SER A 25 -0.43 -0.41 -20.14
CA SER A 25 -1.74 -0.91 -20.57
C SER A 25 -2.34 -1.87 -19.53
N THR A 26 -1.52 -2.70 -18.90
CA THR A 26 -1.97 -3.61 -17.84
C THR A 26 -2.45 -2.84 -16.63
N LEU A 27 -1.68 -1.86 -16.16
CA LEU A 27 -2.09 -1.00 -15.05
C LEU A 27 -3.32 -0.18 -15.43
N GLY A 28 -3.33 0.43 -16.62
CA GLY A 28 -4.43 1.27 -17.08
C GLY A 28 -5.76 0.51 -17.11
N LYS A 29 -5.78 -0.67 -17.70
CA LYS A 29 -6.98 -1.56 -17.73
C LYS A 29 -7.42 -1.92 -16.30
N ALA A 30 -6.50 -2.38 -15.45
CA ALA A 30 -6.80 -2.75 -14.08
C ALA A 30 -7.31 -1.56 -13.24
N LEU A 31 -6.71 -0.39 -13.38
CA LEU A 31 -7.12 0.80 -12.64
C LEU A 31 -8.50 1.29 -13.09
N ALA A 32 -8.75 1.35 -14.40
CA ALA A 32 -10.04 1.74 -14.97
C ALA A 32 -11.18 0.83 -14.47
N GLU A 33 -10.97 -0.49 -14.48
CA GLU A 33 -11.92 -1.48 -13.96
C GLU A 33 -12.23 -1.24 -12.46
N ARG A 34 -11.19 -1.02 -11.63
CA ARG A 34 -11.39 -0.79 -10.20
C ARG A 34 -12.04 0.55 -9.89
N LEU A 35 -11.81 1.53 -10.74
CA LEU A 35 -12.45 2.84 -10.63
C LEU A 35 -13.86 2.88 -11.23
N GLY A 36 -14.22 1.92 -12.09
CA GLY A 36 -15.48 1.88 -12.81
C GLY A 36 -15.59 2.97 -13.89
N VAL A 37 -14.47 3.23 -14.62
CA VAL A 37 -14.37 4.28 -15.65
C VAL A 37 -13.86 3.71 -16.97
N GLY A 38 -13.95 4.48 -18.05
CA GLY A 38 -13.45 4.08 -19.37
C GLY A 38 -11.93 3.92 -19.40
N PHE A 39 -11.45 3.04 -20.26
CA PHE A 39 -10.03 2.84 -20.58
C PHE A 39 -9.78 3.05 -22.08
N VAL A 40 -8.66 3.70 -22.39
CA VAL A 40 -8.15 3.85 -23.77
C VAL A 40 -6.67 3.53 -23.80
N ASP A 41 -6.26 2.67 -24.74
CA ASP A 41 -4.86 2.50 -25.10
C ASP A 41 -4.57 3.36 -26.36
N LEU A 42 -3.66 4.30 -26.24
CA LEU A 42 -3.34 5.23 -27.32
C LEU A 42 -2.70 4.51 -28.53
N ASP A 43 -1.84 3.51 -28.27
CA ASP A 43 -1.23 2.74 -29.35
C ASP A 43 -2.27 1.93 -30.12
N GLU A 44 -3.26 1.32 -29.43
CA GLU A 44 -4.39 0.63 -30.07
C GLU A 44 -5.25 1.58 -30.90
N ARG A 45 -5.48 2.81 -30.43
CA ARG A 45 -6.25 3.85 -31.16
C ARG A 45 -5.51 4.34 -32.39
N ILE A 46 -4.18 4.52 -32.31
CA ILE A 46 -3.34 4.89 -33.46
C ILE A 46 -3.41 3.83 -34.56
N VAL A 47 -3.31 2.55 -34.20
CA VAL A 47 -3.44 1.43 -35.15
C VAL A 47 -4.81 1.41 -35.82
N ALA A 48 -5.87 1.64 -35.06
CA ALA A 48 -7.24 1.70 -35.60
C ALA A 48 -7.42 2.87 -36.57
N GLU A 49 -6.88 4.05 -36.28
CA GLU A 49 -6.95 5.23 -37.14
C GLU A 49 -6.09 5.08 -38.41
N ALA A 50 -4.89 4.47 -38.27
CA ALA A 50 -3.95 4.31 -39.39
C ALA A 50 -4.33 3.16 -40.34
N GLY A 51 -5.06 2.17 -39.87
CA GLY A 51 -5.37 0.92 -40.58
C GLY A 51 -4.19 -0.03 -40.75
N VAL A 52 -3.02 0.31 -40.16
CA VAL A 52 -1.78 -0.47 -40.24
C VAL A 52 -1.06 -0.47 -38.88
N SER A 53 -0.15 -1.42 -38.68
CA SER A 53 0.60 -1.53 -37.42
C SER A 53 1.57 -0.38 -37.21
N ILE A 54 1.92 -0.09 -35.94
CA ILE A 54 2.90 0.94 -35.59
C ILE A 54 4.26 0.69 -36.29
N PRO A 55 4.83 -0.53 -36.30
CA PRO A 55 6.04 -0.82 -37.07
C PRO A 55 5.93 -0.47 -38.56
N GLU A 56 4.77 -0.67 -39.16
CA GLU A 56 4.54 -0.35 -40.57
C GLU A 56 4.45 1.16 -40.81
N ILE A 57 3.84 1.91 -39.89
CA ILE A 57 3.88 3.38 -39.94
C ILE A 57 5.31 3.90 -39.94
N PHE A 58 6.15 3.39 -39.02
CA PHE A 58 7.56 3.76 -38.93
C PHE A 58 8.31 3.45 -40.23
N LYS A 59 8.09 2.24 -40.78
CA LYS A 59 8.74 1.80 -42.02
C LYS A 59 8.35 2.62 -43.24
N THR A 60 7.07 2.96 -43.36
CA THR A 60 6.51 3.58 -44.57
C THR A 60 6.46 5.11 -44.51
N ARG A 61 6.27 5.69 -43.31
CA ARG A 61 6.02 7.14 -43.11
C ARG A 61 7.06 7.82 -42.21
N GLY A 62 7.90 7.04 -41.52
CA GLY A 62 8.92 7.55 -40.60
C GLY A 62 8.40 7.98 -39.22
N GLU A 63 9.34 8.32 -38.31
CA GLU A 63 9.01 8.70 -36.91
C GLU A 63 8.22 10.00 -36.84
N ALA A 64 8.56 11.02 -37.65
CA ALA A 64 7.88 12.33 -37.62
C ALA A 64 6.38 12.19 -37.91
N ALA A 65 6.00 11.45 -38.96
CA ALA A 65 4.62 11.22 -39.32
C ALA A 65 3.86 10.40 -38.27
N PHE A 66 4.55 9.43 -37.62
CA PHE A 66 3.98 8.72 -36.47
C PHE A 66 3.67 9.69 -35.33
N ARG A 67 4.61 10.59 -34.98
CA ARG A 67 4.42 11.55 -33.90
C ARG A 67 3.29 12.55 -34.17
N ASP A 68 3.11 12.94 -35.41
CA ASP A 68 2.01 13.85 -35.80
C ASP A 68 0.67 13.11 -35.67
N LEU A 69 0.60 11.85 -36.12
CA LEU A 69 -0.60 11.02 -35.95
C LEU A 69 -0.89 10.74 -34.46
N GLU A 70 0.14 10.42 -33.68
CA GLU A 70 0.06 10.21 -32.22
C GLU A 70 -0.57 11.44 -31.52
N SER A 71 -0.05 12.64 -31.82
CA SER A 71 -0.58 13.89 -31.25
C SER A 71 -2.01 14.19 -31.70
N LYS A 72 -2.36 13.88 -32.95
CA LYS A 72 -3.74 14.01 -33.47
C LYS A 72 -4.70 13.10 -32.69
N VAL A 73 -4.40 11.80 -32.67
CA VAL A 73 -5.25 10.80 -31.99
C VAL A 73 -5.35 11.07 -30.48
N PHE A 74 -4.26 11.56 -29.89
CA PHE A 74 -4.25 11.91 -28.45
C PHE A 74 -5.25 13.04 -28.14
N ARG A 75 -5.30 14.11 -28.96
CA ARG A 75 -6.30 15.19 -28.80
C ARG A 75 -7.75 14.67 -28.89
N ASP A 76 -7.99 13.69 -29.76
CA ASP A 76 -9.33 13.13 -29.92
C ASP A 76 -9.80 12.26 -28.73
N VAL A 77 -8.86 11.65 -27.98
CA VAL A 77 -9.18 10.79 -26.84
C VAL A 77 -9.18 11.50 -25.48
N ILE A 78 -8.72 12.75 -25.42
CA ILE A 78 -8.54 13.48 -24.15
C ILE A 78 -9.84 14.09 -23.60
N SER A 79 -10.91 14.16 -24.42
CA SER A 79 -12.14 14.91 -24.14
C SER A 79 -12.96 14.41 -22.94
N ASP A 80 -12.86 13.13 -22.57
CA ASP A 80 -13.63 12.55 -21.46
C ASP A 80 -12.70 12.07 -20.34
N PRO A 81 -13.06 12.32 -19.07
CA PRO A 81 -12.28 11.81 -17.93
C PRO A 81 -12.30 10.27 -17.89
N LYS A 82 -11.16 9.67 -18.17
CA LYS A 82 -10.93 8.22 -18.25
C LYS A 82 -9.48 7.87 -17.90
N VAL A 83 -9.15 6.60 -17.90
CA VAL A 83 -7.75 6.16 -17.84
C VAL A 83 -7.22 5.98 -19.25
N VAL A 84 -6.11 6.62 -19.58
CA VAL A 84 -5.48 6.56 -20.90
C VAL A 84 -4.05 6.04 -20.76
N SER A 85 -3.74 4.91 -21.40
CA SER A 85 -2.37 4.41 -21.54
C SER A 85 -1.68 5.12 -22.70
N LEU A 86 -0.58 5.81 -22.43
CA LEU A 86 0.18 6.59 -23.42
C LEU A 86 1.34 5.77 -24.03
N GLY A 87 1.72 6.07 -25.26
CA GLY A 87 2.97 5.60 -25.86
C GLY A 87 4.20 6.07 -25.07
N GLY A 88 5.30 5.30 -25.08
CA GLY A 88 6.50 5.64 -24.30
C GLY A 88 7.23 6.91 -24.76
N GLY A 89 6.80 7.56 -25.82
CA GLY A 89 7.34 8.82 -26.32
C GLY A 89 6.31 9.92 -26.51
N THR A 90 5.06 9.69 -26.15
CA THR A 90 3.96 10.65 -26.37
C THR A 90 4.23 12.01 -25.72
N LEU A 91 4.77 12.01 -24.48
CA LEU A 91 5.05 13.23 -23.71
C LEU A 91 6.48 13.78 -23.92
N LEU A 92 7.18 13.34 -24.96
CA LEU A 92 8.40 14.01 -25.45
C LEU A 92 8.06 15.31 -26.18
N ARG A 93 6.85 15.46 -26.67
CA ARG A 93 6.32 16.72 -27.23
C ARG A 93 5.72 17.55 -26.11
N ASP A 94 6.19 18.77 -25.96
CA ASP A 94 5.72 19.69 -24.91
C ASP A 94 4.23 20.01 -25.05
N GLU A 95 3.70 20.10 -26.28
CA GLU A 95 2.27 20.29 -26.52
C GLU A 95 1.40 19.15 -25.92
N ASN A 96 1.83 17.91 -26.07
CA ASN A 96 1.12 16.75 -25.49
C ASN A 96 1.24 16.74 -23.98
N ARG A 97 2.39 17.13 -23.45
CA ARG A 97 2.60 17.25 -22.00
C ARG A 97 1.70 18.33 -21.40
N ALA A 98 1.64 19.51 -22.00
CA ALA A 98 0.75 20.59 -21.56
C ALA A 98 -0.74 20.14 -21.58
N LEU A 99 -1.17 19.45 -22.62
CA LEU A 99 -2.52 18.89 -22.70
C LEU A 99 -2.82 17.88 -21.58
N CYS A 100 -1.85 17.03 -21.19
CA CYS A 100 -2.03 16.13 -20.04
C CYS A 100 -2.18 16.91 -18.74
N GLU A 101 -1.34 17.89 -18.48
CA GLU A 101 -1.34 18.71 -17.25
C GLU A 101 -2.64 19.52 -17.12
N GLU A 102 -3.17 20.00 -18.22
CA GLU A 102 -4.43 20.74 -18.28
C GLU A 102 -5.66 19.84 -18.01
N ASN A 103 -5.69 18.64 -18.60
CA ASN A 103 -6.87 17.77 -18.62
C ASN A 103 -6.84 16.65 -17.59
N GLY A 104 -5.71 16.39 -16.92
CA GLY A 104 -5.59 15.26 -16.01
C GLY A 104 -4.37 15.26 -15.14
N ILE A 105 -4.00 14.05 -14.73
CA ILE A 105 -2.80 13.75 -13.96
C ILE A 105 -2.02 12.62 -14.64
N VAL A 106 -0.70 12.79 -14.72
CA VAL A 106 0.19 11.78 -15.29
C VAL A 106 0.71 10.85 -14.18
N PHE A 107 0.41 9.58 -14.27
CA PHE A 107 1.02 8.51 -13.46
C PHE A 107 2.20 7.94 -14.25
N CYS A 108 3.41 8.38 -13.94
CA CYS A 108 4.60 7.89 -14.60
C CYS A 108 5.12 6.63 -13.91
N LEU A 109 4.98 5.47 -14.57
CA LEU A 109 5.47 4.21 -14.04
C LEU A 109 6.99 4.21 -13.91
N ASP A 110 7.47 3.63 -12.81
CA ASP A 110 8.88 3.35 -12.65
C ASP A 110 9.38 2.43 -13.76
N THR A 111 10.57 2.74 -14.28
CA THR A 111 11.20 1.92 -15.30
C THR A 111 11.65 0.61 -14.65
N PRO A 112 11.24 -0.55 -15.16
CA PRO A 112 11.77 -1.83 -14.71
C PRO A 112 13.31 -1.88 -14.81
N SER A 113 13.95 -2.78 -14.04
CA SER A 113 15.40 -3.02 -14.21
C SER A 113 15.72 -3.36 -15.67
N ASP A 114 16.96 -3.10 -16.09
CA ASP A 114 17.42 -3.40 -17.45
C ASP A 114 17.17 -4.87 -17.81
N GLU A 115 17.39 -5.80 -16.88
CA GLU A 115 17.16 -7.23 -17.04
C GLU A 115 15.67 -7.55 -17.26
N GLU A 116 14.79 -7.00 -16.44
CA GLU A 116 13.36 -7.21 -16.55
C GLU A 116 12.80 -6.54 -17.81
N LEU A 117 13.30 -5.37 -18.17
CA LEU A 117 12.92 -4.68 -19.39
C LEU A 117 13.34 -5.47 -20.62
N ALA A 118 14.57 -5.99 -20.65
CA ALA A 118 15.07 -6.86 -21.74
C ALA A 118 14.24 -8.14 -21.85
N ARG A 119 13.90 -8.78 -20.72
CA ARG A 119 13.05 -9.97 -20.69
C ARG A 119 11.67 -9.69 -21.28
N ARG A 120 11.03 -8.57 -20.92
CA ARG A 120 9.69 -8.18 -21.40
C ARG A 120 9.69 -7.78 -22.88
N ILE A 121 10.74 -7.11 -23.35
CA ILE A 121 10.88 -6.74 -24.77
C ILE A 121 11.17 -8.00 -25.60
N GLY A 122 12.05 -8.89 -25.12
CA GLY A 122 12.38 -10.14 -25.79
C GLY A 122 11.20 -11.11 -25.95
N ALA A 123 10.20 -11.04 -25.04
CA ALA A 123 8.98 -11.84 -25.15
C ALA A 123 8.05 -11.41 -26.32
N ALA A 124 8.24 -10.20 -26.90
CA ALA A 124 7.47 -9.70 -28.04
C ALA A 124 8.38 -8.93 -29.02
N PRO A 125 9.37 -9.60 -29.65
CA PRO A 125 10.32 -8.95 -30.54
C PRO A 125 9.59 -8.34 -31.76
N GLY A 126 10.04 -7.16 -32.17
CA GLY A 126 9.51 -6.45 -33.34
C GLY A 126 8.19 -5.66 -33.10
N SER A 127 7.49 -5.86 -31.98
CA SER A 127 6.26 -5.12 -31.68
C SER A 127 6.51 -3.66 -31.21
N ARG A 128 7.76 -3.32 -30.90
CA ARG A 128 8.14 -2.03 -30.29
C ARG A 128 9.37 -1.43 -30.96
N PRO A 129 9.20 -0.70 -32.10
CA PRO A 129 10.31 -0.16 -32.89
C PRO A 129 11.30 0.74 -32.13
N LEU A 130 10.85 1.35 -31.03
CA LEU A 130 11.64 2.27 -30.22
C LEU A 130 11.96 1.71 -28.81
N GLY A 131 11.93 0.39 -28.63
CA GLY A 131 12.23 -0.25 -27.33
C GLY A 131 13.64 0.10 -26.82
N ASP A 132 14.62 0.17 -27.70
CA ASP A 132 16.02 0.50 -27.38
C ASP A 132 16.21 1.94 -26.87
N LYS A 133 15.31 2.85 -27.23
CA LYS A 133 15.34 4.26 -26.73
C LYS A 133 14.86 4.43 -25.28
N ALA A 134 14.46 3.34 -24.60
CA ALA A 134 14.00 3.42 -23.20
C ALA A 134 15.11 3.93 -22.27
N LYS A 135 16.36 3.50 -22.48
CA LYS A 135 17.52 3.95 -21.69
C LYS A 135 17.83 5.44 -21.90
N GLU A 136 17.79 5.89 -23.14
CA GLU A 136 18.02 7.29 -23.50
C GLU A 136 17.00 8.24 -22.89
N ARG A 137 15.79 7.73 -22.58
CA ARG A 137 14.67 8.49 -22.01
C ARG A 137 14.54 8.40 -20.49
N THR A 138 15.47 7.74 -19.81
CA THR A 138 15.40 7.56 -18.35
C THR A 138 15.31 8.89 -17.60
N ALA A 139 16.12 9.90 -18.00
CA ALA A 139 16.07 11.23 -17.40
C ALA A 139 14.72 11.92 -17.64
N HIS A 140 14.12 11.75 -18.82
CA HIS A 140 12.80 12.28 -19.13
C HIS A 140 11.71 11.65 -18.24
N TYR A 141 11.68 10.32 -18.10
CA TYR A 141 10.71 9.69 -17.17
C TYR A 141 10.94 10.13 -15.73
N ALA A 142 12.20 10.29 -15.30
CA ALA A 142 12.54 10.76 -13.96
C ALA A 142 12.06 12.20 -13.68
N SER A 143 11.79 13.02 -14.72
CA SER A 143 11.33 14.40 -14.56
C SER A 143 9.85 14.53 -14.13
N PHE A 144 9.08 13.46 -14.18
CA PHE A 144 7.67 13.48 -13.78
C PHE A 144 7.53 13.41 -12.26
N PRO A 145 6.76 14.32 -11.63
CA PRO A 145 6.62 14.38 -10.18
C PRO A 145 5.83 13.17 -9.61
N ASN A 146 4.84 12.69 -10.36
CA ASN A 146 3.97 11.60 -9.94
C ASN A 146 4.50 10.24 -10.42
N ARG A 147 5.66 9.83 -9.87
CA ARG A 147 6.22 8.50 -10.09
C ARG A 147 5.37 7.47 -9.35
N VAL A 148 5.02 6.39 -10.03
CA VAL A 148 4.09 5.38 -9.53
C VAL A 148 4.68 3.99 -9.63
N ALA A 149 4.68 3.27 -8.51
CA ALA A 149 4.81 1.81 -8.48
C ALA A 149 3.43 1.18 -8.37
N ALA A 150 3.20 0.09 -9.09
CA ALA A 150 1.92 -0.61 -9.03
C ALA A 150 2.13 -2.13 -9.09
N PHE A 151 1.38 -2.86 -8.27
CA PHE A 151 1.42 -4.31 -8.18
C PHE A 151 0.10 -4.86 -7.65
N PHE A 152 -0.12 -6.15 -7.83
CA PHE A 152 -1.28 -6.82 -7.24
C PHE A 152 -0.89 -7.46 -5.91
N ASP A 153 -1.74 -7.30 -4.91
CA ASP A 153 -1.73 -8.07 -3.67
C ASP A 153 -2.42 -9.43 -3.88
N ALA A 154 -2.61 -10.19 -2.84
CA ALA A 154 -3.46 -11.39 -2.85
C ALA A 154 -4.91 -11.03 -3.25
N GLN A 155 -5.66 -12.02 -3.77
CA GLN A 155 -7.05 -11.84 -4.20
C GLN A 155 -7.24 -10.72 -5.25
N SER A 156 -6.20 -10.44 -6.04
CA SER A 156 -6.21 -9.43 -7.13
C SER A 156 -6.48 -7.98 -6.67
N SER A 157 -6.26 -7.63 -5.42
CA SER A 157 -6.20 -6.25 -4.96
C SER A 157 -5.11 -5.49 -5.72
N LEU A 158 -5.45 -4.38 -6.37
CA LEU A 158 -4.46 -3.52 -7.00
C LEU A 158 -3.90 -2.54 -5.96
N VAL A 159 -2.58 -2.48 -5.84
CA VAL A 159 -1.88 -1.49 -5.00
C VAL A 159 -1.17 -0.50 -5.92
N VAL A 160 -1.41 0.79 -5.68
CA VAL A 160 -0.78 1.89 -6.41
C VAL A 160 -0.10 2.80 -5.39
N VAL A 161 1.20 2.99 -5.54
CA VAL A 161 2.01 3.82 -4.64
C VAL A 161 2.63 4.96 -5.44
N GLY A 162 2.42 6.18 -4.99
CA GLY A 162 2.96 7.35 -5.68
C GLY A 162 2.88 8.61 -4.82
N ARG A 163 3.14 9.76 -5.43
CA ARG A 163 2.99 11.08 -4.81
C ARG A 163 1.93 11.87 -5.55
N GLY A 164 1.02 12.55 -4.84
CA GLY A 164 -0.01 13.40 -5.42
C GLY A 164 -1.04 12.65 -6.29
N ILE A 165 -1.27 11.35 -6.02
CA ILE A 165 -2.15 10.50 -6.84
C ILE A 165 -3.59 10.42 -6.30
N ALA A 166 -3.78 10.68 -5.01
CA ALA A 166 -5.08 10.55 -4.34
C ALA A 166 -6.18 11.47 -4.91
N PRO A 167 -5.92 12.75 -5.24
CA PRO A 167 -6.97 13.65 -5.74
C PRO A 167 -7.68 13.12 -6.99
N ALA A 168 -6.94 12.54 -7.95
CA ALA A 168 -7.51 11.99 -9.17
C ALA A 168 -8.41 10.78 -8.92
N ILE A 169 -8.16 10.03 -7.85
CA ILE A 169 -8.86 8.79 -7.54
C ILE A 169 -10.07 9.03 -6.63
N LEU A 170 -9.99 10.01 -5.72
CA LEU A 170 -10.99 10.23 -4.67
C LEU A 170 -12.19 11.06 -5.11
N ALA A 171 -12.07 11.83 -6.19
CA ALA A 171 -13.13 12.73 -6.64
C ALA A 171 -14.46 12.00 -6.86
N GLY A 172 -15.55 12.56 -6.31
CA GLY A 172 -16.90 12.03 -6.47
C GLY A 172 -17.20 10.68 -5.79
N ARG A 173 -16.31 10.19 -4.90
CA ARG A 173 -16.44 8.89 -4.23
C ARG A 173 -17.17 8.98 -2.89
N ASN A 174 -17.70 7.84 -2.43
CA ASN A 174 -18.30 7.71 -1.10
C ASN A 174 -17.18 7.49 -0.07
N ILE A 175 -16.76 8.55 0.60
CA ILE A 175 -15.60 8.55 1.49
C ILE A 175 -16.06 8.50 2.95
N VAL A 176 -15.49 7.54 3.69
CA VAL A 176 -15.42 7.54 5.16
C VAL A 176 -14.00 7.98 5.51
N ALA A 177 -13.84 9.00 6.33
CA ALA A 177 -12.53 9.53 6.67
C ALA A 177 -12.29 9.57 8.18
N ASP A 178 -11.00 9.47 8.57
CA ASP A 178 -10.57 9.90 9.90
C ASP A 178 -10.84 11.40 10.07
N GLU A 179 -11.32 11.84 11.25
CA GLU A 179 -11.69 13.24 11.50
C GLU A 179 -10.49 14.19 11.33
N THR A 180 -9.31 13.79 11.80
CA THR A 180 -8.09 14.60 11.64
C THR A 180 -7.69 14.69 10.19
N VAL A 181 -7.76 13.59 9.45
CA VAL A 181 -7.46 13.54 8.00
C VAL A 181 -8.49 14.38 7.23
N ALA A 182 -9.77 14.26 7.54
CA ALA A 182 -10.81 15.07 6.92
C ALA A 182 -10.54 16.57 7.10
N ARG A 183 -10.22 17.01 8.31
CA ARG A 183 -9.90 18.40 8.63
C ARG A 183 -8.66 18.92 7.89
N LEU A 184 -7.61 18.12 7.77
CA LEU A 184 -6.34 18.52 7.16
C LEU A 184 -6.36 18.45 5.63
N TRP A 185 -7.09 17.48 5.07
CA TRP A 185 -6.93 17.09 3.68
C TRP A 185 -8.13 17.27 2.79
N SER A 186 -9.38 17.37 3.32
CA SER A 186 -10.57 17.46 2.47
C SER A 186 -10.52 18.63 1.49
N GLY A 187 -10.07 19.81 1.93
CA GLY A 187 -9.90 20.97 1.06
C GLY A 187 -8.83 20.77 -0.01
N ARG A 188 -7.68 20.18 0.33
CA ARG A 188 -6.59 19.90 -0.61
C ARG A 188 -6.96 18.84 -1.66
N LEU A 189 -7.76 17.85 -1.25
CA LEU A 189 -8.21 16.75 -2.12
C LEU A 189 -9.47 17.10 -2.92
N GLY A 190 -10.17 18.20 -2.58
CA GLY A 190 -11.45 18.56 -3.18
C GLY A 190 -12.55 17.53 -2.89
N VAL A 191 -12.56 16.93 -1.68
CA VAL A 191 -13.50 15.87 -1.30
C VAL A 191 -14.34 16.27 -0.08
N SER A 192 -15.52 15.66 0.04
CA SER A 192 -16.41 15.79 1.20
C SER A 192 -16.78 14.41 1.71
N PRO A 193 -16.15 13.91 2.78
CA PRO A 193 -16.53 12.64 3.38
C PRO A 193 -18.00 12.67 3.83
N PHE A 194 -18.74 11.58 3.58
CA PHE A 194 -20.13 11.47 4.04
C PHE A 194 -20.24 10.95 5.49
N ALA A 195 -19.15 10.36 5.99
CA ALA A 195 -19.03 9.93 7.38
C ALA A 195 -17.58 10.11 7.86
N THR A 196 -17.40 10.38 9.14
CA THR A 196 -16.10 10.46 9.79
C THR A 196 -16.00 9.50 10.97
N ILE A 197 -14.78 9.07 11.27
CA ILE A 197 -14.39 8.25 12.41
C ILE A 197 -13.47 9.09 13.29
N PRO A 198 -13.73 9.23 14.59
CA PRO A 198 -12.78 9.89 15.49
C PRO A 198 -11.42 9.21 15.47
N SER A 199 -10.35 9.99 15.56
CA SER A 199 -8.97 9.46 15.58
C SER A 199 -8.70 8.74 16.91
N GLY A 200 -7.98 7.61 16.87
CA GLY A 200 -7.57 6.86 18.05
C GLY A 200 -8.09 5.43 18.08
N GLU A 201 -7.28 4.52 18.64
CA GLU A 201 -7.59 3.09 18.73
C GLU A 201 -8.80 2.82 19.62
N GLU A 202 -9.09 3.66 20.62
CA GLU A 202 -10.26 3.58 21.49
C GLU A 202 -11.59 3.66 20.73
N HIS A 203 -11.57 4.16 19.49
CA HIS A 203 -12.72 4.22 18.60
C HIS A 203 -12.89 3.01 17.69
N LYS A 204 -11.94 2.05 17.74
CA LYS A 204 -11.98 0.82 16.94
C LYS A 204 -12.97 -0.20 17.51
N THR A 205 -14.24 0.14 17.61
CA THR A 205 -15.26 -0.60 18.34
C THR A 205 -16.44 -1.04 17.46
N PRO A 206 -17.23 -2.06 17.90
CA PRO A 206 -18.48 -2.43 17.24
C PRO A 206 -19.50 -1.28 17.17
N VAL A 207 -19.47 -0.36 18.16
CA VAL A 207 -20.34 0.82 18.16
C VAL A 207 -20.02 1.73 16.98
N THR A 208 -18.75 1.93 16.67
CA THR A 208 -18.32 2.71 15.50
C THR A 208 -18.71 2.02 14.20
N VAL A 209 -18.59 0.70 14.12
CA VAL A 209 -19.07 -0.08 12.95
C VAL A 209 -20.57 0.12 12.77
N ALA A 210 -21.36 0.05 13.84
CA ALA A 210 -22.81 0.28 13.76
C ALA A 210 -23.18 1.70 13.29
N LYS A 211 -22.39 2.71 13.69
CA LYS A 211 -22.54 4.08 13.16
C LYS A 211 -22.26 4.15 11.65
N LEU A 212 -21.23 3.42 11.18
CA LEU A 212 -20.92 3.35 9.75
C LEU A 212 -22.05 2.69 8.96
N TRP A 213 -22.63 1.59 9.42
CA TRP A 213 -23.79 0.96 8.75
C TRP A 213 -24.98 1.92 8.67
N ARG A 214 -25.24 2.69 9.70
CA ARG A 214 -26.28 3.73 9.66
C ARG A 214 -25.96 4.80 8.60
N ALA A 215 -24.72 5.30 8.57
CA ALA A 215 -24.28 6.27 7.57
C ALA A 215 -24.37 5.69 6.13
N PHE A 216 -24.07 4.40 5.94
CA PHE A 216 -24.24 3.73 4.65
C PHE A 216 -25.72 3.67 4.23
N ALA A 217 -26.62 3.39 5.18
CA ALA A 217 -28.07 3.40 4.93
C ALA A 217 -28.59 4.80 4.56
N GLU A 218 -28.20 5.81 5.33
CA GLU A 218 -28.57 7.22 5.11
C GLU A 218 -28.02 7.74 3.76
N LYS A 219 -26.80 7.30 3.37
CA LYS A 219 -26.21 7.60 2.05
C LYS A 219 -26.89 6.84 0.90
N GLY A 220 -27.66 5.82 1.21
CA GLY A 220 -28.31 4.96 0.21
C GLY A 220 -27.37 4.03 -0.53
N LEU A 221 -26.27 3.57 0.14
CA LEU A 221 -25.32 2.67 -0.50
C LEU A 221 -25.94 1.31 -0.82
N GLY A 222 -25.95 0.93 -2.11
CA GLY A 222 -26.41 -0.34 -2.61
C GLY A 222 -25.28 -1.35 -2.82
N ARG A 223 -25.62 -2.56 -3.23
CA ARG A 223 -24.69 -3.69 -3.37
C ARG A 223 -23.57 -3.44 -4.42
N LYS A 224 -23.81 -2.60 -5.41
CA LYS A 224 -22.84 -2.26 -6.48
C LYS A 224 -21.96 -1.05 -6.13
N ASP A 225 -22.26 -0.37 -5.03
CA ASP A 225 -21.49 0.80 -4.63
C ASP A 225 -20.11 0.42 -4.06
N THR A 226 -19.24 1.41 -4.05
CA THR A 226 -17.90 1.31 -3.48
C THR A 226 -17.76 2.37 -2.40
N VAL A 227 -17.31 1.97 -1.21
CA VAL A 227 -16.90 2.89 -0.16
C VAL A 227 -15.40 3.05 -0.14
N VAL A 228 -14.92 4.23 0.23
CA VAL A 228 -13.49 4.54 0.38
C VAL A 228 -13.17 4.79 1.84
N ALA A 229 -12.15 4.12 2.36
CA ALA A 229 -11.54 4.43 3.65
C ALA A 229 -10.39 5.42 3.43
N LEU A 230 -10.43 6.60 4.05
CA LEU A 230 -9.38 7.62 4.00
C LEU A 230 -8.86 7.88 5.42
N GLY A 231 -7.76 7.24 5.81
CA GLY A 231 -7.24 7.37 7.18
C GLY A 231 -6.13 6.37 7.51
N GLY A 232 -5.81 6.27 8.80
CA GLY A 232 -4.88 5.27 9.33
C GLY A 232 -5.47 3.86 9.39
N GLY A 233 -4.78 2.94 10.07
CA GLY A 233 -5.20 1.54 10.21
C GLY A 233 -6.58 1.37 10.82
N VAL A 234 -6.94 2.16 11.85
CA VAL A 234 -8.27 2.13 12.49
C VAL A 234 -9.38 2.40 11.48
N THR A 235 -9.21 3.45 10.67
CA THR A 235 -10.20 3.82 9.64
C THR A 235 -10.32 2.74 8.56
N GLY A 236 -9.18 2.18 8.12
CA GLY A 236 -9.15 1.09 7.16
C GLY A 236 -9.87 -0.15 7.67
N ASP A 237 -9.53 -0.60 8.88
CA ASP A 237 -10.10 -1.81 9.50
C ASP A 237 -11.60 -1.68 9.73
N LEU A 238 -12.06 -0.57 10.31
CA LEU A 238 -13.49 -0.33 10.58
C LEU A 238 -14.31 -0.19 9.30
N THR A 239 -13.82 0.60 8.33
CA THR A 239 -14.53 0.79 7.06
C THR A 239 -14.56 -0.50 6.24
N GLY A 240 -13.43 -1.22 6.19
CA GLY A 240 -13.34 -2.51 5.50
C GLY A 240 -14.27 -3.55 6.13
N PHE A 241 -14.36 -3.61 7.47
CA PHE A 241 -15.28 -4.51 8.18
C PHE A 241 -16.75 -4.11 7.99
N ALA A 242 -17.05 -2.82 8.06
CA ALA A 242 -18.38 -2.32 7.72
C ALA A 242 -18.77 -2.69 6.27
N ALA A 243 -17.86 -2.54 5.32
CA ALA A 243 -18.07 -2.93 3.92
C ALA A 243 -18.27 -4.44 3.76
N ALA A 244 -17.48 -5.26 4.47
CA ALA A 244 -17.59 -6.73 4.43
C ALA A 244 -18.98 -7.23 4.87
N THR A 245 -19.59 -6.53 5.80
CA THR A 245 -20.84 -6.93 6.45
C THR A 245 -22.07 -6.20 5.90
N TRP A 246 -21.91 -5.04 5.26
CA TRP A 246 -22.99 -4.31 4.60
C TRP A 246 -23.50 -5.08 3.38
N MET A 247 -24.79 -5.36 3.32
CA MET A 247 -25.45 -6.11 2.23
C MET A 247 -24.74 -7.43 1.85
N ARG A 248 -24.07 -8.09 2.80
CA ARG A 248 -23.23 -9.29 2.64
C ARG A 248 -21.95 -9.06 1.84
N GLY A 249 -21.44 -7.85 1.84
CA GLY A 249 -20.21 -7.43 1.20
C GLY A 249 -20.42 -6.45 0.04
N ILE A 250 -19.83 -5.26 0.18
CA ILE A 250 -19.71 -4.28 -0.91
C ILE A 250 -18.23 -4.04 -1.20
N SER A 251 -17.93 -3.56 -2.40
CA SER A 251 -16.55 -3.20 -2.76
C SER A 251 -16.05 -2.02 -1.95
N TRP A 252 -14.73 -2.01 -1.67
CA TRP A 252 -14.10 -0.88 -1.02
C TRP A 252 -12.72 -0.55 -1.57
N ILE A 253 -12.26 0.66 -1.31
CA ILE A 253 -10.93 1.19 -1.66
C ILE A 253 -10.28 1.63 -0.34
N ASN A 254 -9.01 1.31 -0.14
CA ASN A 254 -8.24 1.75 1.03
C ASN A 254 -7.24 2.85 0.63
N VAL A 255 -7.29 3.97 1.34
CA VAL A 255 -6.36 5.10 1.17
C VAL A 255 -5.68 5.38 2.51
N PRO A 256 -4.60 4.64 2.80
CA PRO A 256 -3.86 4.77 4.05
C PRO A 256 -3.14 6.12 4.11
N THR A 257 -3.24 6.80 5.27
CA THR A 257 -2.66 8.13 5.48
C THR A 257 -1.57 8.16 6.54
N THR A 258 -1.30 7.05 7.24
CA THR A 258 -0.15 6.91 8.15
C THR A 258 0.89 5.98 7.54
N LEU A 259 2.19 6.21 7.83
CA LEU A 259 3.26 5.35 7.31
C LEU A 259 3.04 3.88 7.72
N LEU A 260 2.67 3.64 8.97
CA LEU A 260 2.33 2.31 9.47
C LEU A 260 1.25 1.62 8.61
N SER A 261 0.18 2.35 8.30
CA SER A 261 -0.89 1.81 7.45
C SER A 261 -0.43 1.61 6.00
N MET A 262 0.42 2.50 5.47
CA MET A 262 0.96 2.40 4.10
C MET A 262 1.82 1.15 3.91
N VAL A 263 2.64 0.79 4.91
CA VAL A 263 3.60 -0.32 4.78
C VAL A 263 3.07 -1.64 5.34
N ASP A 264 2.02 -1.60 6.17
CA ASP A 264 1.50 -2.82 6.82
C ASP A 264 -0.02 -2.95 6.75
N ALA A 265 -0.80 -2.17 7.50
CA ALA A 265 -2.22 -2.43 7.76
C ALA A 265 -3.11 -2.37 6.51
N SER A 266 -2.75 -1.63 5.46
CA SER A 266 -3.58 -1.45 4.26
C SER A 266 -3.68 -2.67 3.35
N THR A 267 -2.81 -3.66 3.52
CA THR A 267 -2.72 -4.87 2.67
C THR A 267 -2.92 -6.14 3.48
N GLY A 268 -3.31 -7.22 2.80
CA GLY A 268 -3.54 -8.53 3.44
C GLY A 268 -4.98 -8.78 3.88
N GLY A 269 -5.91 -7.86 3.62
CA GLY A 269 -7.35 -8.05 3.71
C GLY A 269 -7.92 -8.22 5.12
N LYS A 270 -7.13 -8.09 6.17
CA LYS A 270 -7.64 -8.14 7.56
C LYS A 270 -8.41 -6.86 7.85
N THR A 271 -9.66 -7.00 8.27
CA THR A 271 -10.53 -5.90 8.69
C THR A 271 -11.24 -6.30 9.98
N GLY A 272 -11.56 -5.35 10.86
CA GLY A 272 -12.18 -5.71 12.11
C GLY A 272 -12.30 -4.58 13.11
N CYS A 273 -12.77 -4.94 14.30
CA CYS A 273 -12.85 -4.06 15.45
C CYS A 273 -12.44 -4.79 16.73
N ASP A 274 -12.16 -4.01 17.76
CA ASP A 274 -11.78 -4.48 19.08
C ASP A 274 -13.01 -4.79 19.93
N LEU A 275 -12.88 -5.79 20.80
CA LEU A 275 -13.87 -6.10 21.82
C LEU A 275 -13.26 -5.84 23.21
N PRO A 276 -14.07 -5.75 24.27
CA PRO A 276 -13.55 -5.64 25.64
C PRO A 276 -12.57 -6.77 26.00
N ASP A 277 -12.73 -7.95 25.39
CA ASP A 277 -11.91 -9.13 25.62
C ASP A 277 -10.56 -9.09 24.88
N GLY A 278 -10.37 -8.22 23.90
CA GLY A 278 -9.10 -8.07 23.16
C GLY A 278 -9.23 -7.38 21.81
N LYS A 279 -8.06 -7.02 21.26
CA LYS A 279 -7.94 -6.36 19.94
C LYS A 279 -8.26 -7.33 18.80
N ASN A 280 -8.90 -6.81 17.75
CA ASN A 280 -9.12 -7.47 16.46
C ASN A 280 -9.84 -8.84 16.55
N LEU A 281 -10.68 -9.04 17.58
CA LEU A 281 -11.39 -10.32 17.78
C LEU A 281 -12.61 -10.47 16.88
N ALA A 282 -13.23 -9.37 16.46
CA ALA A 282 -14.35 -9.39 15.53
C ALA A 282 -13.90 -8.78 14.20
N GLY A 283 -13.94 -9.58 13.13
CA GLY A 283 -13.45 -9.12 11.84
C GLY A 283 -13.72 -10.09 10.69
N ALA A 284 -13.25 -9.71 9.51
CA ALA A 284 -13.35 -10.48 8.28
C ALA A 284 -12.11 -10.30 7.42
N PHE A 285 -11.79 -11.31 6.61
CA PHE A 285 -10.90 -11.12 5.47
C PHE A 285 -11.70 -10.50 4.33
N HIS A 286 -11.52 -9.21 4.09
CA HIS A 286 -12.17 -8.47 3.02
C HIS A 286 -11.16 -7.59 2.29
N PHE A 287 -10.67 -8.10 1.17
CA PHE A 287 -9.63 -7.42 0.40
C PHE A 287 -10.19 -6.17 -0.31
N PRO A 288 -9.53 -5.00 -0.20
CA PRO A 288 -9.91 -3.83 -0.98
C PRO A 288 -9.66 -4.11 -2.47
N LYS A 289 -10.54 -3.64 -3.36
CA LYS A 289 -10.28 -3.76 -4.79
C LYS A 289 -9.12 -2.89 -5.27
N LEU A 290 -8.80 -1.81 -4.51
CA LEU A 290 -7.73 -0.87 -4.78
C LEU A 290 -7.18 -0.33 -3.45
N VAL A 291 -5.85 -0.29 -3.32
CA VAL A 291 -5.12 0.43 -2.27
C VAL A 291 -4.38 1.59 -2.93
N VAL A 292 -4.59 2.81 -2.44
CA VAL A 292 -3.97 4.03 -2.97
C VAL A 292 -3.06 4.62 -1.90
N ILE A 293 -1.77 4.44 -2.07
CA ILE A 293 -0.76 4.94 -1.14
C ILE A 293 -0.17 6.22 -1.73
N ASP A 294 -0.57 7.36 -1.16
CA ASP A 294 -0.09 8.67 -1.57
C ASP A 294 0.84 9.25 -0.50
N THR A 295 2.09 9.44 -0.86
CA THR A 295 3.12 9.89 0.09
C THR A 295 2.96 11.34 0.54
N ASP A 296 2.12 12.15 -0.12
CA ASP A 296 1.84 13.52 0.35
C ASP A 296 1.19 13.51 1.74
N PHE A 297 0.43 12.46 2.10
CA PHE A 297 -0.16 12.35 3.46
C PHE A 297 0.90 12.34 4.56
N LEU A 298 2.12 11.91 4.28
CA LEU A 298 3.21 11.90 5.27
C LEU A 298 3.62 13.30 5.73
N GLU A 299 3.34 14.34 4.94
CA GLU A 299 3.70 15.74 5.26
C GLU A 299 3.06 16.25 6.55
N THR A 300 1.91 15.68 6.93
CA THR A 300 1.16 16.11 8.11
C THR A 300 1.32 15.19 9.32
N LEU A 301 2.13 14.14 9.20
CA LEU A 301 2.39 13.21 10.30
C LEU A 301 3.42 13.78 11.28
N SER A 302 3.19 13.52 12.57
CA SER A 302 4.19 13.80 13.58
C SER A 302 5.41 12.88 13.45
N PRO A 303 6.61 13.29 13.92
CA PRO A 303 7.78 12.43 13.94
C PRO A 303 7.54 11.08 14.62
N LYS A 304 6.69 11.03 15.64
CA LYS A 304 6.32 9.80 16.35
C LYS A 304 5.57 8.83 15.43
N LEU A 305 4.57 9.30 14.67
CA LEU A 305 3.83 8.47 13.73
C LEU A 305 4.68 7.97 12.54
N ILE A 306 5.69 8.76 12.15
CA ILE A 306 6.68 8.32 11.17
C ILE A 306 7.57 7.22 11.76
N ALA A 307 8.03 7.38 13.01
CA ALA A 307 8.84 6.36 13.70
C ALA A 307 8.04 5.05 13.86
N ASP A 308 6.76 5.12 14.23
CA ASP A 308 5.89 3.94 14.33
C ASP A 308 5.83 3.14 13.01
N GLY A 309 5.68 3.82 11.88
CA GLY A 309 5.71 3.16 10.58
C GLY A 309 7.09 2.59 10.21
N ARG A 310 8.17 3.28 10.60
CA ARG A 310 9.54 2.78 10.40
C ARG A 310 9.82 1.50 11.17
N ALA A 311 9.20 1.30 12.34
CA ALA A 311 9.33 0.05 13.07
C ALA A 311 8.89 -1.15 12.22
N GLU A 312 7.75 -1.05 11.56
CA GLU A 312 7.27 -2.09 10.65
C GLU A 312 8.16 -2.26 9.42
N MET A 313 8.69 -1.16 8.87
CA MET A 313 9.63 -1.25 7.75
C MET A 313 10.90 -2.02 8.14
N ILE A 314 11.45 -1.80 9.32
CA ILE A 314 12.63 -2.51 9.83
C ILE A 314 12.29 -3.98 10.11
N LYS A 315 11.10 -4.28 10.65
CA LYS A 315 10.60 -5.65 10.78
C LYS A 315 10.58 -6.36 9.42
N HIS A 316 10.08 -5.70 8.38
CA HIS A 316 10.08 -6.26 7.03
C HIS A 316 11.49 -6.47 6.46
N GLU A 317 12.47 -5.63 6.82
CA GLU A 317 13.89 -5.87 6.48
C GLU A 317 14.41 -7.18 7.10
N ALA A 318 14.05 -7.45 8.37
CA ALA A 318 14.42 -8.69 9.02
C ALA A 318 13.79 -9.92 8.35
N ILE A 319 12.60 -9.78 7.78
CA ILE A 319 11.90 -10.86 7.06
C ILE A 319 12.44 -11.03 5.64
N GLY A 320 12.61 -9.93 4.89
CA GLY A 320 12.95 -9.93 3.47
C GLY A 320 14.44 -9.94 3.14
N GLY A 321 15.30 -9.63 4.11
CA GLY A 321 16.76 -9.62 3.95
C GLY A 321 17.37 -8.28 3.55
N LYS A 322 18.69 -8.26 3.36
CA LYS A 322 19.53 -7.06 3.20
C LYS A 322 19.23 -6.15 1.99
N GLY A 323 18.33 -6.52 1.10
CA GLY A 323 17.99 -5.72 -0.08
C GLY A 323 17.13 -4.47 0.21
N PHE A 324 16.57 -4.36 1.41
CA PHE A 324 15.58 -3.35 1.79
C PHE A 324 16.11 -2.32 2.79
N HIS A 325 17.39 -1.98 2.73
CA HIS A 325 17.94 -1.00 3.66
C HIS A 325 17.30 0.38 3.45
N LEU A 326 16.62 0.88 4.48
CA LEU A 326 16.33 2.30 4.60
C LEU A 326 17.67 3.05 4.46
N ARG A 327 17.85 3.75 3.35
CA ARG A 327 19.10 4.48 3.11
C ARG A 327 19.26 5.55 4.19
N GLN A 328 20.41 5.61 4.85
CA GLN A 328 20.72 6.72 5.74
C GLN A 328 20.75 8.01 4.93
N GLY A 329 19.98 9.03 5.37
CA GLY A 329 20.11 10.39 4.85
C GLY A 329 19.08 10.85 3.82
N TYR A 330 17.89 10.25 3.71
CA TYR A 330 16.85 10.81 2.85
C TYR A 330 16.17 12.02 3.47
N GLY A 331 16.46 13.17 2.89
CA GLY A 331 15.92 14.47 3.26
C GLY A 331 14.56 14.74 2.61
N GLY A 332 13.55 14.61 3.38
CA GLY A 332 12.24 15.22 3.29
C GLY A 332 11.70 15.23 4.70
N GLN A 333 10.70 16.04 5.05
CA GLN A 333 10.17 16.09 6.41
C GLN A 333 9.74 14.71 6.94
N ALA A 334 9.39 13.77 6.08
CA ALA A 334 9.07 12.38 6.43
C ALA A 334 10.21 11.38 6.12
N GLY A 335 11.17 11.71 5.27
CA GLY A 335 12.35 10.89 4.94
C GLY A 335 12.05 9.51 4.33
N VAL A 336 10.85 9.28 3.76
CA VAL A 336 10.46 7.99 3.14
C VAL A 336 9.84 8.26 1.77
N SER A 337 10.37 7.62 0.73
CA SER A 337 9.90 7.77 -0.65
C SER A 337 8.82 6.73 -1.01
N ALA A 338 8.02 7.02 -2.04
CA ALA A 338 7.06 6.08 -2.59
C ALA A 338 7.71 4.75 -3.03
N LYS A 339 8.94 4.82 -3.57
CA LYS A 339 9.71 3.63 -3.96
C LYS A 339 10.05 2.76 -2.74
N GLU A 340 10.55 3.36 -1.65
CA GLU A 340 10.89 2.62 -0.42
C GLU A 340 9.65 1.98 0.21
N ILE A 341 8.51 2.67 0.22
CA ILE A 341 7.24 2.10 0.67
C ILE A 341 6.84 0.91 -0.20
N ALA A 342 6.88 1.05 -1.52
CA ALA A 342 6.51 -0.01 -2.45
C ALA A 342 7.41 -1.24 -2.31
N GLU A 343 8.73 -1.05 -2.25
CA GLU A 343 9.71 -2.13 -2.07
C GLU A 343 9.52 -2.83 -0.72
N ASN A 344 9.35 -2.08 0.36
CA ASN A 344 9.13 -2.62 1.70
C ASN A 344 7.82 -3.42 1.77
N LEU A 345 6.73 -2.88 1.21
CA LEU A 345 5.42 -3.53 1.20
C LEU A 345 5.44 -4.85 0.42
N MET A 346 6.29 -5.00 -0.60
CA MET A 346 6.44 -6.24 -1.37
C MET A 346 6.87 -7.43 -0.52
N VAL A 347 7.56 -7.23 0.60
CA VAL A 347 7.88 -8.31 1.56
C VAL A 347 6.60 -8.89 2.15
N LYS A 348 5.73 -8.03 2.67
CA LYS A 348 4.43 -8.46 3.21
C LYS A 348 3.56 -9.08 2.13
N VAL A 349 3.46 -8.44 0.97
CA VAL A 349 2.66 -8.92 -0.17
C VAL A 349 3.11 -10.31 -0.62
N GLY A 350 4.41 -10.59 -0.63
CA GLY A 350 4.94 -11.92 -0.94
C GLY A 350 4.38 -13.00 -0.01
N ILE A 351 4.44 -12.74 1.30
CA ILE A 351 3.92 -13.67 2.33
C ILE A 351 2.40 -13.82 2.25
N VAL A 352 1.68 -12.70 2.06
CA VAL A 352 0.21 -12.71 1.97
C VAL A 352 -0.26 -13.48 0.73
N ARG A 353 0.45 -13.38 -0.41
CA ARG A 353 0.13 -14.17 -1.60
C ARG A 353 0.25 -15.67 -1.38
N GLU A 354 1.24 -16.11 -0.59
CA GLU A 354 1.41 -17.52 -0.23
C GLU A 354 0.33 -18.02 0.72
N ASP A 355 -0.20 -17.14 1.61
CA ASP A 355 -1.16 -17.51 2.67
C ASP A 355 -2.22 -16.42 2.86
N PRO A 356 -3.13 -16.19 1.89
CA PRO A 356 -4.07 -15.05 1.92
C PRO A 356 -4.99 -15.04 3.14
N LEU A 357 -5.43 -16.22 3.59
CA LEU A 357 -6.41 -16.38 4.69
C LEU A 357 -5.78 -16.87 6.00
N GLU A 358 -4.45 -16.86 6.11
CA GLU A 358 -3.71 -17.26 7.31
C GLU A 358 -4.01 -18.73 7.75
N THR A 359 -4.17 -19.62 6.79
CA THR A 359 -4.48 -21.05 7.01
C THR A 359 -3.27 -21.96 6.86
N LEU A 360 -2.20 -21.49 6.21
CA LEU A 360 -0.99 -22.26 5.92
C LEU A 360 0.15 -21.99 6.93
N GLY A 361 -0.05 -21.06 7.86
CA GLY A 361 0.93 -20.69 8.88
C GLY A 361 2.10 -19.84 8.38
N ARG A 362 2.10 -19.40 7.09
CA ARG A 362 3.16 -18.56 6.54
C ARG A 362 3.12 -17.13 7.11
N ARG A 363 1.93 -16.61 7.36
CA ARG A 363 1.73 -15.25 7.89
C ARG A 363 2.24 -15.08 9.33
N ILE A 364 2.59 -16.16 10.03
CA ILE A 364 3.23 -16.05 11.35
C ILE A 364 4.51 -15.22 11.31
N LEU A 365 5.26 -15.23 10.21
CA LEU A 365 6.49 -14.46 10.04
C LEU A 365 6.26 -12.94 10.20
N LEU A 366 5.07 -12.46 9.81
CA LEU A 366 4.67 -11.05 9.97
C LEU A 366 4.48 -10.66 11.44
N ASN A 367 4.37 -11.62 12.35
CA ASN A 367 4.28 -11.40 13.80
C ASN A 367 5.66 -11.32 14.49
N CYS A 368 6.76 -11.15 13.74
CA CYS A 368 8.10 -10.91 14.30
C CYS A 368 8.04 -9.72 15.28
N GLY A 369 8.51 -9.92 16.51
CA GLY A 369 8.45 -8.93 17.60
C GLY A 369 7.07 -8.75 18.26
N HIS A 370 5.99 -9.22 17.64
CA HIS A 370 4.62 -8.91 18.07
C HIS A 370 4.17 -9.66 19.33
N THR A 371 4.74 -10.85 19.62
CA THR A 371 4.37 -11.58 20.84
C THR A 371 4.75 -10.80 22.09
N VAL A 372 5.94 -10.22 22.09
CA VAL A 372 6.40 -9.34 23.16
C VAL A 372 5.74 -7.96 23.08
N ALA A 373 5.60 -7.38 21.87
CA ALA A 373 5.02 -6.05 21.67
C ALA A 373 3.60 -5.95 22.23
N HIS A 374 2.71 -6.87 21.90
CA HIS A 374 1.32 -6.86 22.40
C HIS A 374 1.26 -6.98 23.93
N ALA A 375 2.19 -7.73 24.54
CA ALA A 375 2.29 -7.81 25.99
C ALA A 375 2.72 -6.49 26.60
N ILE A 376 3.66 -5.76 25.97
CA ILE A 376 4.10 -4.42 26.38
C ILE A 376 2.93 -3.42 26.26
N GLU A 377 2.22 -3.41 25.13
CA GLU A 377 1.05 -2.55 24.93
C GLU A 377 0.02 -2.72 26.06
N LYS A 378 -0.33 -3.97 26.38
CA LYS A 378 -1.26 -4.30 27.48
C LYS A 378 -0.72 -3.88 28.85
N ALA A 379 0.54 -4.20 29.14
CA ALA A 379 1.15 -3.90 30.44
C ALA A 379 1.26 -2.39 30.69
N THR A 380 1.43 -1.61 29.64
CA THR A 380 1.54 -0.14 29.73
C THR A 380 0.19 0.59 29.60
N GLY A 381 -0.90 -0.13 29.42
CA GLY A 381 -2.21 0.46 29.14
C GLY A 381 -2.20 1.29 27.86
N TYR A 382 -1.50 0.81 26.83
CA TYR A 382 -1.34 1.44 25.49
C TYR A 382 -0.66 2.82 25.51
N ARG A 383 0.12 3.14 26.55
CA ARG A 383 0.92 4.39 26.60
C ARG A 383 2.16 4.30 25.70
N VAL A 384 2.72 3.12 25.53
CA VAL A 384 3.75 2.82 24.52
C VAL A 384 3.05 2.65 23.19
N SER A 385 3.50 3.34 22.14
CA SER A 385 2.90 3.21 20.81
C SER A 385 3.19 1.85 20.21
N HIS A 386 2.43 1.49 19.16
CA HIS A 386 2.59 0.21 18.47
C HIS A 386 4.02 0.03 17.93
N GLY A 387 4.55 1.02 17.22
CA GLY A 387 5.90 0.93 16.65
C GLY A 387 7.00 0.88 17.72
N GLU A 388 6.84 1.63 18.82
CA GLU A 388 7.74 1.53 19.97
C GLU A 388 7.72 0.11 20.56
N ALA A 389 6.54 -0.45 20.76
CA ALA A 389 6.38 -1.82 21.29
C ALA A 389 6.97 -2.86 20.34
N VAL A 390 6.75 -2.73 19.02
CA VAL A 390 7.31 -3.63 17.99
C VAL A 390 8.83 -3.57 17.98
N ALA A 391 9.42 -2.38 18.05
CA ALA A 391 10.87 -2.22 18.08
C ALA A 391 11.50 -2.93 19.30
N ILE A 392 10.93 -2.70 20.50
CA ILE A 392 11.36 -3.38 21.72
C ILE A 392 11.16 -4.89 21.60
N GLY A 393 9.97 -5.30 21.11
CA GLY A 393 9.61 -6.71 20.96
C GLY A 393 10.54 -7.46 20.03
N CYS A 394 10.90 -6.86 18.89
CA CYS A 394 11.86 -7.43 17.93
C CYS A 394 13.23 -7.66 18.58
N VAL A 395 13.74 -6.69 19.37
CA VAL A 395 15.02 -6.83 20.06
C VAL A 395 14.96 -7.91 21.15
N GLU A 396 13.89 -7.95 21.94
CA GLU A 396 13.72 -8.99 22.96
C GLU A 396 13.58 -10.39 22.36
N GLU A 397 12.81 -10.53 21.25
CA GLU A 397 12.69 -11.80 20.55
C GLU A 397 14.01 -12.22 19.86
N ALA A 398 14.86 -11.26 19.42
CA ALA A 398 16.22 -11.54 18.96
C ALA A 398 17.12 -12.10 20.09
N LYS A 399 16.99 -11.57 21.31
CA LYS A 399 17.70 -12.10 22.49
C LYS A 399 17.22 -13.54 22.81
N ILE A 400 15.92 -13.82 22.65
CA ILE A 400 15.40 -15.19 22.78
C ILE A 400 16.01 -16.10 21.72
N ALA A 401 16.12 -15.65 20.47
CA ALA A 401 16.74 -16.43 19.39
C ALA A 401 18.21 -16.78 19.71
N VAL A 402 18.99 -15.84 20.26
CA VAL A 402 20.38 -16.10 20.71
C VAL A 402 20.43 -17.12 21.82
N ARG A 403 19.61 -16.97 22.89
CA ARG A 403 19.57 -17.94 24.00
C ARG A 403 19.25 -19.37 23.53
N ARG A 404 18.53 -19.51 22.43
CA ARG A 404 18.19 -20.79 21.80
C ARG A 404 19.20 -21.29 20.78
N GLY A 405 20.31 -20.57 20.59
CA GLY A 405 21.32 -20.92 19.59
C GLY A 405 20.86 -20.79 18.13
N LEU A 406 19.81 -20.00 17.88
CA LEU A 406 19.25 -19.78 16.56
C LEU A 406 19.84 -18.54 15.85
N ALA A 407 20.49 -17.66 16.59
CA ALA A 407 21.07 -16.42 16.08
C ALA A 407 22.46 -16.17 16.66
N PRO A 408 23.34 -15.41 15.96
CA PRO A 408 24.63 -14.96 16.50
C PRO A 408 24.43 -14.06 17.72
N THR A 409 25.39 -14.09 18.65
CA THR A 409 25.36 -13.27 19.89
C THR A 409 25.34 -11.76 19.61
N SER A 410 25.90 -11.30 18.49
CA SER A 410 25.88 -9.89 18.08
C SER A 410 24.53 -9.42 17.49
N TRP A 411 23.64 -10.35 17.15
CA TRP A 411 22.41 -10.03 16.42
C TRP A 411 21.47 -9.04 17.13
N PRO A 412 21.17 -9.19 18.45
CA PRO A 412 20.29 -8.26 19.14
C PRO A 412 20.82 -6.82 19.16
N GLU A 413 22.15 -6.63 19.24
CA GLU A 413 22.78 -5.30 19.22
C GLU A 413 22.71 -4.69 17.83
N GLU A 414 22.99 -5.46 16.76
CA GLU A 414 22.85 -5.02 15.37
C GLU A 414 21.40 -4.59 15.07
N PHE A 415 20.44 -5.40 15.50
CA PHE A 415 19.03 -5.13 15.28
C PHE A 415 18.54 -3.92 16.09
N ALA A 416 18.96 -3.80 17.36
CA ALA A 416 18.68 -2.63 18.19
C ALA A 416 19.24 -1.33 17.60
N ALA A 417 20.48 -1.36 17.09
CA ALA A 417 21.08 -0.20 16.44
C ALA A 417 20.25 0.31 15.25
N ARG A 418 19.61 -0.60 14.51
CA ARG A 418 18.74 -0.25 13.38
C ARG A 418 17.48 0.50 13.82
N PHE A 419 16.83 0.05 14.91
CA PHE A 419 15.66 0.73 15.50
C PHE A 419 16.06 2.07 16.15
N ALA A 420 17.17 2.10 16.88
CA ALA A 420 17.69 3.33 17.50
C ALA A 420 17.98 4.41 16.46
N ALA A 421 18.56 4.05 15.30
CA ALA A 421 18.78 4.97 14.17
C ALA A 421 17.48 5.55 13.58
N ALA A 422 16.34 4.86 13.78
CA ALA A 422 15.02 5.35 13.41
C ALA A 422 14.31 6.16 14.51
N GLY A 423 15.00 6.40 15.65
CA GLY A 423 14.46 7.13 16.80
C GLY A 423 13.52 6.31 17.69
N LEU A 424 13.61 4.98 17.64
CA LEU A 424 12.75 4.07 18.38
C LEU A 424 13.46 3.51 19.63
N PRO A 425 12.74 3.24 20.73
CA PRO A 425 13.30 2.60 21.91
C PRO A 425 13.64 1.13 21.62
N THR A 426 14.70 0.62 22.28
CA THR A 426 15.21 -0.73 22.07
C THR A 426 15.30 -1.56 23.36
N SER A 427 14.77 -1.02 24.45
CA SER A 427 14.72 -1.67 25.75
C SER A 427 13.34 -1.53 26.39
N LEU A 428 13.00 -2.48 27.26
CA LEU A 428 11.75 -2.44 28.02
C LEU A 428 11.61 -1.12 28.79
N PRO A 429 10.38 -0.60 28.92
CA PRO A 429 10.11 0.58 29.75
C PRO A 429 10.58 0.38 31.20
N VAL A 430 11.00 1.47 31.82
CA VAL A 430 11.45 1.44 33.22
C VAL A 430 10.37 0.84 34.13
N GLY A 431 10.76 -0.12 34.95
CA GLY A 431 9.85 -0.83 35.85
C GLY A 431 9.08 -2.00 35.21
N LEU A 432 9.37 -2.34 33.94
CA LEU A 432 8.79 -3.50 33.27
C LEU A 432 9.87 -4.53 32.92
N SER A 433 9.63 -5.78 33.25
CA SER A 433 10.53 -6.90 32.93
C SER A 433 9.81 -7.95 32.07
N LEU A 434 10.57 -8.76 31.33
CA LEU A 434 10.00 -9.88 30.57
C LEU A 434 9.17 -10.82 31.46
N LYS A 435 9.61 -11.07 32.69
CA LYS A 435 8.91 -11.93 33.65
C LYS A 435 7.49 -11.43 33.97
N GLU A 436 7.32 -10.11 34.05
CA GLU A 436 6.02 -9.49 34.35
C GLU A 436 5.06 -9.53 33.16
N ILE A 437 5.56 -9.52 31.93
CA ILE A 437 4.71 -9.54 30.72
C ILE A 437 4.45 -10.94 30.17
N VAL A 438 5.18 -11.97 30.57
CA VAL A 438 4.95 -13.37 30.15
C VAL A 438 3.49 -13.82 30.35
N PRO A 439 2.79 -13.53 31.46
CA PRO A 439 1.38 -13.88 31.62
C PRO A 439 0.48 -13.25 30.54
N LEU A 440 0.83 -12.04 30.08
CA LEU A 440 0.07 -11.32 29.05
C LEU A 440 0.29 -11.92 27.64
N MET A 441 1.48 -12.48 27.37
CA MET A 441 1.77 -13.22 26.13
C MET A 441 0.92 -14.46 26.00
N ARG A 442 0.62 -15.16 27.11
CA ARG A 442 -0.23 -16.37 27.14
C ARG A 442 -1.69 -16.08 26.77
N GLY A 443 -2.19 -14.88 27.12
CA GLY A 443 -3.59 -14.48 26.87
C GLY A 443 -3.90 -14.18 25.41
N ASP A 444 -2.92 -13.86 24.60
CA ASP A 444 -3.14 -13.38 23.23
C ASP A 444 -3.36 -14.51 22.21
N LYS A 445 -2.81 -15.70 22.42
CA LYS A 445 -2.95 -16.84 21.47
C LYS A 445 -3.13 -18.19 22.17
N LYS A 446 -4.15 -18.35 23.02
CA LYS A 446 -4.96 -19.51 23.20
C LYS A 446 -4.46 -20.96 23.23
N ARG A 447 -5.00 -21.65 24.21
CA ARG A 447 -5.73 -22.95 24.17
C ARG A 447 -4.97 -24.25 23.98
N GLU A 448 -3.66 -24.26 23.79
CA GLU A 448 -2.87 -25.48 23.83
C GLU A 448 -1.82 -25.45 24.96
N GLY A 449 -2.27 -25.43 26.23
CA GLY A 449 -1.38 -25.75 27.35
C GLY A 449 -0.21 -24.79 27.65
N GLY A 450 -0.27 -23.52 27.28
CA GLY A 450 0.82 -22.55 27.56
C GLY A 450 1.90 -22.43 26.48
N VAL A 451 1.76 -23.15 25.37
CA VAL A 451 2.67 -23.07 24.23
C VAL A 451 2.27 -21.91 23.31
N VAL A 452 3.22 -21.03 23.01
CA VAL A 452 3.05 -19.88 22.12
C VAL A 452 4.02 -20.01 20.95
N THR A 453 3.55 -19.75 19.74
CA THR A 453 4.42 -19.69 18.56
C THR A 453 4.97 -18.27 18.38
N PHE A 454 6.28 -18.12 18.52
CA PHE A 454 7.01 -16.90 18.26
C PHE A 454 7.50 -16.87 16.81
N ALA A 455 7.59 -15.69 16.24
CA ALA A 455 8.30 -15.44 14.98
C ALA A 455 9.66 -14.83 15.28
N LEU A 456 10.63 -15.66 15.67
CA LEU A 456 11.93 -15.20 16.16
C LEU A 456 12.80 -14.66 15.02
N PRO A 457 13.29 -13.40 15.11
CA PRO A 457 14.29 -12.88 14.19
C PRO A 457 15.66 -13.48 14.48
N CYS A 458 16.23 -14.20 13.52
CA CYS A 458 17.50 -14.90 13.64
C CYS A 458 18.62 -14.22 12.86
N GLY A 459 18.30 -13.23 12.02
CA GLY A 459 19.20 -12.47 11.17
C GLY A 459 18.42 -11.72 10.10
N TRP A 460 19.08 -10.95 9.25
CA TRP A 460 18.47 -10.33 8.10
C TRP A 460 18.03 -11.41 7.08
N GLY A 461 16.74 -11.45 6.76
CA GLY A 461 16.14 -12.47 5.89
C GLY A 461 15.91 -13.81 6.56
N ASP A 462 16.07 -13.91 7.87
CA ASP A 462 15.89 -15.15 8.62
C ASP A 462 14.99 -14.92 9.83
N VAL A 463 13.69 -15.13 9.65
CA VAL A 463 12.69 -15.15 10.71
C VAL A 463 12.07 -16.54 10.78
N ARG A 464 12.03 -17.14 11.97
CA ARG A 464 11.61 -18.53 12.16
C ARG A 464 10.43 -18.64 13.13
N GLY A 465 9.42 -19.42 12.74
CA GLY A 465 8.32 -19.80 13.64
C GLY A 465 8.80 -20.83 14.67
N VAL A 466 8.80 -20.51 15.96
CA VAL A 466 9.31 -21.37 17.02
C VAL A 466 8.25 -21.51 18.12
N LYS A 467 7.88 -22.74 18.47
CA LYS A 467 6.97 -23.03 19.59
C LYS A 467 7.73 -22.98 20.91
N ILE A 468 7.27 -22.18 21.86
CA ILE A 468 7.86 -21.98 23.19
C ILE A 468 6.80 -22.25 24.25
N ASP A 469 7.09 -23.14 25.17
CA ASP A 469 6.24 -23.42 26.34
C ASP A 469 6.57 -22.44 27.46
N LEU A 470 5.82 -21.34 27.53
CA LEU A 470 6.00 -20.29 28.53
C LEU A 470 5.71 -20.75 29.97
N SER A 471 5.20 -21.96 30.20
CA SER A 471 5.03 -22.51 31.54
C SER A 471 6.28 -23.18 32.10
N LYS A 472 7.20 -23.58 31.22
CA LYS A 472 8.41 -24.35 31.55
C LYS A 472 9.69 -23.57 31.26
N GLU A 473 9.63 -22.58 30.38
CA GLU A 473 10.81 -21.88 29.90
C GLU A 473 10.85 -20.44 30.43
N ILE A 474 11.99 -20.05 31.00
CA ILE A 474 12.31 -18.66 31.32
C ILE A 474 12.80 -18.01 30.00
N LEU A 475 12.11 -16.98 29.56
CA LEU A 475 12.46 -16.21 28.35
C LEU A 475 13.72 -15.38 28.56
#